data_e3395bd4ef9571edd3b149619993b308
#
_entry.id   e3395bd4ef9571edd3b149619993b308
#
_cell.length_a   1.000
_cell.length_b   1.000
_cell.length_c   1.000
_cell.angle_alpha   90.00
_cell.angle_beta   90.00
_cell.angle_gamma   90.00
#
_symmetry.space_group_name_H-M   'P 1'
#
loop_
_entity.id
_entity.type
_entity.pdbx_description
1 polymer ?
#
loop_
_entity_poly.entity_id
_entity_poly.type
_entity_poly.pdbx_seq_one_letter_code
_entity_poly.pdbx_strand_id
1 'polypeptide(L)'
;RQRQMCIRDRHGAVGNIPAERVSWDMDDEKIWIKARMRHARIFAEKLILTRTITCSKTSNELTITDEIENVGGEASPLMVLYHMNMGYPLLSEASELYIPAAEVKPRNAHAAEDIDTWNKILTPTPGFEEQCYYHVFQDKPGLAAIFNHDRGYGLAISFDSQSLDCFTQWKMMGVKDYVMGLEPGNCTPDGRNIMRENGTLKFLAPGETKTYSVRVTLVENEAQWSALKQH
;
A
#
# COMPACT_ATOMS: atom_id res chain seq x y z
N ARG A 1 10.72 -14.78 -17.53
CA ARG A 1 11.40 -13.50 -17.89
C ARG A 1 10.60 -12.27 -17.42
N GLN A 2 9.26 -12.24 -17.52
CA GLN A 2 8.43 -11.12 -17.03
C GLN A 2 8.51 -10.94 -15.51
N ARG A 3 8.53 -11.98 -14.68
CA ARG A 3 8.66 -11.90 -13.22
C ARG A 3 9.94 -11.18 -12.76
N GLN A 4 11.08 -11.37 -13.44
CA GLN A 4 12.33 -10.70 -13.08
C GLN A 4 12.34 -9.19 -13.41
N MET A 5 11.63 -8.77 -14.45
CA MET A 5 11.49 -7.36 -14.81
C MET A 5 10.60 -6.62 -13.80
N CYS A 6 9.48 -7.22 -13.34
CA CYS A 6 8.59 -6.61 -12.33
C CYS A 6 9.31 -6.29 -11.01
N ILE A 7 10.16 -7.20 -10.53
CA ILE A 7 10.88 -7.03 -9.26
C ILE A 7 11.94 -5.91 -9.34
N ARG A 8 12.59 -5.72 -10.47
CA ARG A 8 13.67 -4.72 -10.60
C ARG A 8 13.18 -3.30 -10.83
N ASP A 9 12.07 -3.11 -11.54
CA ASP A 9 11.64 -1.80 -12.01
C ASP A 9 10.50 -1.19 -11.20
N ARG A 10 9.78 -1.99 -10.40
CA ARG A 10 8.61 -1.55 -9.63
C ARG A 10 8.83 -1.46 -8.13
N HIS A 11 9.77 -2.22 -7.58
CA HIS A 11 10.11 -2.17 -6.15
C HIS A 11 11.37 -1.34 -5.96
N GLY A 12 11.25 -0.24 -5.21
CA GLY A 12 12.37 0.63 -4.89
C GLY A 12 13.43 -0.09 -4.03
N ALA A 13 14.65 0.43 -4.06
CA ALA A 13 15.77 -0.16 -3.33
C ALA A 13 15.61 -0.13 -1.80
N VAL A 14 14.76 0.77 -1.27
CA VAL A 14 14.59 0.98 0.17
C VAL A 14 14.14 -0.27 0.93
N GLY A 15 13.34 -1.14 0.30
CA GLY A 15 12.90 -2.39 0.90
C GLY A 15 14.04 -3.39 1.18
N ASN A 16 15.22 -3.20 0.58
CA ASN A 16 16.40 -4.03 0.75
C ASN A 16 17.55 -3.30 1.46
N ILE A 17 17.31 -2.08 1.95
CA ILE A 17 18.30 -1.30 2.71
C ILE A 17 18.11 -1.62 4.20
N PRO A 18 19.13 -2.12 4.90
CA PRO A 18 19.05 -2.31 6.34
C PRO A 18 18.76 -0.99 7.06
N ALA A 19 17.90 -1.05 8.08
CA ALA A 19 17.65 0.09 8.94
C ALA A 19 18.88 0.41 9.78
N GLU A 20 19.25 1.68 9.82
CA GLU A 20 20.21 2.23 10.77
C GLU A 20 19.46 2.95 11.91
N ARG A 21 20.03 2.99 13.10
CA ARG A 21 19.45 3.68 14.26
C ARG A 21 18.03 3.22 14.59
N VAL A 22 17.88 1.94 14.85
CA VAL A 22 16.63 1.38 15.34
C VAL A 22 16.51 1.65 16.85
N SER A 23 15.39 2.23 17.26
CA SER A 23 15.01 2.42 18.65
C SER A 23 13.56 1.99 18.86
N TRP A 24 13.20 1.64 20.08
CA TRP A 24 11.83 1.36 20.45
C TRP A 24 11.59 1.82 21.88
N ASP A 25 10.35 2.12 22.20
CA ASP A 25 9.92 2.48 23.52
C ASP A 25 8.43 2.19 23.67
N MET A 26 7.89 2.31 24.90
CA MET A 26 6.47 2.11 25.19
C MET A 26 6.04 2.96 26.38
N ASP A 27 4.77 3.31 26.39
CA ASP A 27 4.03 3.87 27.52
C ASP A 27 2.83 2.98 27.85
N ASP A 28 1.88 3.50 28.63
CA ASP A 28 0.68 2.75 29.03
C ASP A 28 -0.29 2.52 27.87
N GLU A 29 -0.25 3.34 26.82
CA GLU A 29 -1.21 3.34 25.71
C GLU A 29 -0.68 2.68 24.45
N LYS A 30 0.64 2.75 24.19
CA LYS A 30 1.24 2.34 22.91
C LYS A 30 2.65 1.80 23.06
N ILE A 31 3.04 1.06 22.04
CA ILE A 31 4.43 0.65 21.77
C ILE A 31 4.82 1.26 20.43
N TRP A 32 6.04 1.79 20.30
CA TRP A 32 6.54 2.26 19.01
C TRP A 32 7.96 1.81 18.73
N ILE A 33 8.22 1.63 17.44
CA ILE A 33 9.54 1.35 16.89
C ILE A 33 9.86 2.46 15.90
N LYS A 34 11.02 3.07 16.01
CA LYS A 34 11.51 4.08 15.07
C LYS A 34 12.80 3.60 14.43
N ALA A 35 12.86 3.67 13.11
CA ALA A 35 14.02 3.23 12.34
C ALA A 35 14.31 4.22 11.20
N ARG A 36 15.59 4.32 10.83
CA ARG A 36 16.05 5.22 9.78
C ARG A 36 16.74 4.42 8.67
N MET A 37 16.36 4.66 7.42
CA MET A 37 16.98 4.09 6.22
C MET A 37 17.53 5.19 5.34
N ARG A 38 18.74 5.01 4.84
CA ARG A 38 19.41 5.95 3.94
C ARG A 38 19.41 5.41 2.52
N HIS A 39 18.60 5.98 1.65
CA HIS A 39 18.63 5.71 0.22
C HIS A 39 19.45 6.81 -0.47
N ALA A 40 20.76 6.57 -0.62
CA ALA A 40 21.67 7.54 -1.22
C ALA A 40 22.56 6.87 -2.27
N ARG A 41 22.76 7.54 -3.41
CA ARG A 41 23.64 7.13 -4.50
C ARG A 41 24.51 8.29 -4.93
N ILE A 42 25.70 7.98 -5.41
CA ILE A 42 26.60 8.99 -6.02
C ILE A 42 25.93 9.52 -7.29
N PHE A 43 25.86 10.84 -7.45
CA PHE A 43 25.23 11.55 -8.57
C PHE A 43 23.74 11.23 -8.79
N ALA A 44 23.02 10.76 -7.75
CA ALA A 44 21.59 10.45 -7.80
C ALA A 44 20.89 10.86 -6.49
N GLU A 45 19.72 10.29 -6.26
CA GLU A 45 18.86 10.58 -5.11
C GLU A 45 19.60 10.43 -3.77
N LYS A 46 19.33 11.31 -2.83
CA LYS A 46 19.81 11.25 -1.44
C LYS A 46 18.66 11.49 -0.50
N LEU A 47 17.90 10.42 -0.26
CA LEU A 47 16.71 10.43 0.58
C LEU A 47 16.98 9.70 1.90
N ILE A 48 16.40 10.21 2.96
CA ILE A 48 16.37 9.57 4.26
C ILE A 48 14.90 9.26 4.58
N LEU A 49 14.59 8.00 4.79
CA LEU A 49 13.32 7.55 5.32
C LEU A 49 13.47 7.33 6.82
N THR A 50 12.68 8.05 7.62
CA THR A 50 12.48 7.76 9.04
C THR A 50 11.08 7.18 9.22
N ARG A 51 11.01 5.88 9.54
CA ARG A 51 9.75 5.17 9.78
C ARG A 51 9.49 5.02 11.26
N THR A 52 8.29 5.39 11.69
CA THR A 52 7.77 5.07 13.01
C THR A 52 6.59 4.13 12.86
N ILE A 53 6.64 2.98 13.52
CA ILE A 53 5.52 2.05 13.63
C ILE A 53 5.01 2.13 15.06
N THR A 54 3.74 2.49 15.22
CA THR A 54 3.08 2.60 16.51
C THR A 54 1.97 1.56 16.61
N CYS A 55 1.99 0.74 17.65
CA CYS A 55 0.94 -0.24 17.94
C CYS A 55 0.20 0.21 19.21
N SER A 56 -1.11 0.29 19.16
CA SER A 56 -1.94 0.58 20.33
C SER A 56 -1.93 -0.62 21.29
N LYS A 57 -1.94 -0.35 22.60
CA LYS A 57 -2.13 -1.35 23.66
C LYS A 57 -3.59 -1.47 24.10
N THR A 58 -4.43 -0.53 23.64
CA THR A 58 -5.85 -0.41 24.04
C THR A 58 -6.83 -0.61 22.90
N SER A 59 -6.34 -0.66 21.65
CA SER A 59 -7.12 -0.92 20.44
C SER A 59 -6.36 -1.82 19.48
N ASN A 60 -7.06 -2.42 18.53
CA ASN A 60 -6.48 -3.29 17.51
C ASN A 60 -5.97 -2.47 16.30
N GLU A 61 -5.12 -1.49 16.57
CA GLU A 61 -4.61 -0.55 15.58
C GLU A 61 -3.07 -0.52 15.54
N LEU A 62 -2.56 -0.45 14.33
CA LEU A 62 -1.16 -0.19 14.02
C LEU A 62 -1.09 0.99 13.05
N THR A 63 -0.23 1.97 13.33
CA THR A 63 0.03 3.09 12.43
C THR A 63 1.48 3.07 11.96
N ILE A 64 1.68 3.20 10.66
CA ILE A 64 2.98 3.41 10.03
C ILE A 64 3.05 4.88 9.64
N THR A 65 4.03 5.62 10.16
CA THR A 65 4.32 7.00 9.79
C THR A 65 5.71 7.08 9.19
N ASP A 66 5.81 7.59 7.98
CA ASP A 66 7.04 7.77 7.22
C ASP A 66 7.33 9.25 7.00
N GLU A 67 8.48 9.70 7.47
CA GLU A 67 9.06 11.00 7.18
C GLU A 67 10.19 10.81 6.16
N ILE A 68 10.04 11.38 4.96
CA ILE A 68 11.03 11.26 3.88
C ILE A 68 11.65 12.62 3.63
N GLU A 69 12.95 12.74 3.89
CA GLU A 69 13.73 13.96 3.74
C GLU A 69 14.64 13.84 2.53
N ASN A 70 14.69 14.88 1.70
CA ASN A 70 15.71 15.04 0.67
C ASN A 70 16.93 15.76 1.23
N VAL A 71 17.99 15.03 1.53
CA VAL A 71 19.28 15.56 2.01
C VAL A 71 20.26 15.83 0.88
N GLY A 72 19.83 15.75 -0.37
CA GLY A 72 20.59 16.10 -1.55
C GLY A 72 20.54 17.60 -1.89
N GLY A 73 21.36 18.02 -2.84
CA GLY A 73 21.39 19.41 -3.34
C GLY A 73 20.44 19.69 -4.50
N GLU A 74 19.76 18.66 -5.01
CA GLU A 74 18.86 18.75 -6.17
C GLU A 74 17.48 18.17 -5.83
N ALA A 75 16.43 18.60 -6.56
CA ALA A 75 15.11 18.01 -6.42
C ALA A 75 15.13 16.52 -6.76
N SER A 76 14.58 15.70 -5.89
CA SER A 76 14.59 14.25 -6.00
C SER A 76 13.19 13.72 -6.35
N PRO A 77 13.04 12.80 -7.32
CA PRO A 77 11.77 12.13 -7.56
C PRO A 77 11.35 11.35 -6.29
N LEU A 78 10.08 11.48 -5.93
CA LEU A 78 9.49 10.82 -4.77
C LEU A 78 8.35 9.90 -5.20
N MET A 79 8.59 8.60 -5.09
CA MET A 79 7.60 7.55 -5.33
C MET A 79 7.52 6.64 -4.10
N VAL A 80 6.34 6.58 -3.49
CA VAL A 80 6.04 5.78 -2.31
C VAL A 80 4.84 4.91 -2.60
N LEU A 81 4.96 3.62 -2.34
CA LEU A 81 3.88 2.64 -2.44
C LEU A 81 3.97 1.69 -1.24
N TYR A 82 2.91 1.61 -0.46
CA TYR A 82 2.78 0.66 0.64
C TYR A 82 2.19 -0.64 0.10
N HIS A 83 3.04 -1.64 -0.10
CA HIS A 83 2.63 -2.91 -0.71
C HIS A 83 2.15 -3.88 0.38
N MET A 84 0.87 -3.78 0.74
CA MET A 84 0.26 -4.60 1.79
C MET A 84 -0.41 -5.82 1.21
N ASN A 85 0.13 -7.00 1.48
CA ASN A 85 -0.33 -8.27 0.91
C ASN A 85 -1.29 -9.01 1.83
N MET A 86 -2.50 -9.25 1.33
CA MET A 86 -3.49 -10.11 1.96
C MET A 86 -3.34 -11.53 1.42
N GLY A 87 -3.20 -12.49 2.31
CA GLY A 87 -3.05 -13.91 1.97
C GLY A 87 -3.98 -14.81 2.79
N TYR A 88 -3.97 -16.11 2.46
CA TYR A 88 -4.72 -17.09 3.23
C TYR A 88 -4.24 -17.13 4.70
N PRO A 89 -5.14 -17.26 5.72
CA PRO A 89 -6.58 -17.54 5.60
C PRO A 89 -7.48 -16.30 5.53
N LEU A 90 -6.96 -15.09 5.66
CA LEU A 90 -7.78 -13.87 5.51
C LEU A 90 -8.32 -13.72 4.09
N LEU A 91 -7.49 -14.01 3.09
CA LEU A 91 -7.88 -14.04 1.68
C LEU A 91 -8.40 -15.44 1.33
N SER A 92 -9.68 -15.55 1.01
CA SER A 92 -10.34 -16.76 0.48
C SER A 92 -11.61 -16.36 -0.25
N GLU A 93 -12.27 -17.31 -0.90
CA GLU A 93 -13.57 -17.11 -1.56
C GLU A 93 -14.69 -16.67 -0.61
N ALA A 94 -14.54 -16.92 0.69
CA ALA A 94 -15.45 -16.44 1.73
C ALA A 94 -15.19 -15.00 2.16
N SER A 95 -14.22 -14.31 1.54
CA SER A 95 -13.86 -12.96 1.92
C SER A 95 -14.56 -11.94 1.05
N GLU A 96 -14.99 -10.85 1.67
CA GLU A 96 -15.55 -9.65 1.03
C GLU A 96 -14.51 -8.55 1.02
N LEU A 97 -14.32 -7.91 -0.14
CA LEU A 97 -13.47 -6.75 -0.32
C LEU A 97 -14.32 -5.48 -0.37
N TYR A 98 -13.96 -4.46 0.40
CA TYR A 98 -14.62 -3.17 0.43
C TYR A 98 -13.61 -2.04 0.20
N ILE A 99 -13.77 -1.34 -0.92
CA ILE A 99 -12.97 -0.15 -1.28
C ILE A 99 -13.94 0.90 -1.80
N PRO A 100 -14.32 1.92 -0.99
CA PRO A 100 -15.34 2.91 -1.35
C PRO A 100 -14.79 4.01 -2.27
N ALA A 101 -14.01 3.63 -3.28
CA ALA A 101 -13.50 4.56 -4.27
C ALA A 101 -14.64 5.19 -5.10
N ALA A 102 -14.38 6.35 -5.66
CA ALA A 102 -15.32 7.02 -6.57
C ALA A 102 -15.28 6.40 -7.97
N GLU A 103 -14.12 5.86 -8.37
CA GLU A 103 -13.91 5.24 -9.68
C GLU A 103 -12.88 4.11 -9.56
N VAL A 104 -13.05 3.05 -10.36
CA VAL A 104 -12.08 1.95 -10.51
C VAL A 104 -11.68 1.85 -11.98
N LYS A 105 -10.37 1.85 -12.24
CA LYS A 105 -9.79 1.77 -13.58
C LYS A 105 -8.95 0.50 -13.74
N PRO A 106 -9.13 -0.27 -14.82
CA PRO A 106 -8.23 -1.37 -15.10
C PRO A 106 -6.87 -0.82 -15.57
N ARG A 107 -5.78 -1.46 -15.15
CA ARG A 107 -4.43 -1.08 -15.57
C ARG A 107 -4.15 -1.32 -17.05
N ASN A 108 -4.72 -2.40 -17.60
CA ASN A 108 -4.49 -2.84 -18.97
C ASN A 108 -5.72 -3.57 -19.54
N ALA A 109 -5.65 -4.01 -20.81
CA ALA A 109 -6.74 -4.70 -21.48
C ALA A 109 -7.15 -6.00 -20.76
N HIS A 110 -6.19 -6.77 -20.23
CA HIS A 110 -6.48 -8.00 -19.47
C HIS A 110 -7.27 -7.71 -18.19
N ALA A 111 -6.90 -6.69 -17.41
CA ALA A 111 -7.68 -6.28 -16.24
C ALA A 111 -9.05 -5.70 -16.61
N ALA A 112 -9.21 -5.15 -17.81
CA ALA A 112 -10.49 -4.59 -18.29
C ALA A 112 -11.53 -5.68 -18.56
N GLU A 113 -11.13 -6.90 -18.87
CA GLU A 113 -12.03 -8.03 -19.12
C GLU A 113 -12.87 -8.36 -17.87
N ASP A 114 -12.31 -8.15 -16.67
CA ASP A 114 -12.93 -8.46 -15.39
C ASP A 114 -13.25 -7.23 -14.54
N ILE A 115 -13.42 -6.05 -15.16
CA ILE A 115 -13.65 -4.80 -14.43
C ILE A 115 -14.90 -4.85 -13.56
N ASP A 116 -15.95 -5.51 -13.98
CA ASP A 116 -17.21 -5.65 -13.23
C ASP A 116 -17.11 -6.63 -12.03
N THR A 117 -16.01 -7.36 -11.95
CA THR A 117 -15.73 -8.34 -10.90
C THR A 117 -14.38 -8.12 -10.20
N TRP A 118 -13.86 -6.90 -10.26
CA TRP A 118 -12.59 -6.54 -9.63
C TRP A 118 -12.53 -6.91 -8.14
N ASN A 119 -13.65 -6.79 -7.44
CA ASN A 119 -13.78 -7.05 -6.00
C ASN A 119 -14.05 -8.51 -5.64
N LYS A 120 -14.30 -9.40 -6.62
CA LYS A 120 -14.52 -10.80 -6.35
C LYS A 120 -13.22 -11.54 -6.06
N ILE A 121 -13.22 -12.33 -5.00
CA ILE A 121 -12.12 -13.19 -4.63
C ILE A 121 -12.44 -14.59 -5.13
N LEU A 122 -11.57 -15.11 -6.00
CA LEU A 122 -11.73 -16.44 -6.59
C LEU A 122 -11.00 -17.49 -5.75
N THR A 123 -11.39 -18.74 -5.86
CA THR A 123 -10.56 -19.86 -5.39
C THR A 123 -9.22 -19.88 -6.12
N PRO A 124 -8.17 -20.52 -5.56
CA PRO A 124 -6.90 -20.68 -6.26
C PRO A 124 -7.07 -21.30 -7.64
N THR A 125 -6.77 -20.55 -8.69
CA THR A 125 -7.05 -20.89 -10.10
C THR A 125 -5.77 -21.21 -10.85
N PRO A 126 -5.66 -22.39 -11.49
CA PRO A 126 -4.49 -22.71 -12.33
C PRO A 126 -4.36 -21.75 -13.51
N GLY A 127 -3.13 -21.25 -13.75
CA GLY A 127 -2.85 -20.37 -14.89
C GLY A 127 -3.40 -18.94 -14.76
N PHE A 128 -3.85 -18.52 -13.56
CA PHE A 128 -4.33 -17.17 -13.35
C PHE A 128 -3.22 -16.15 -13.68
N GLU A 129 -3.54 -15.18 -14.51
CA GLU A 129 -2.68 -14.03 -14.80
C GLU A 129 -3.02 -12.85 -13.88
N GLU A 130 -2.00 -12.15 -13.39
CA GLU A 130 -2.20 -11.02 -12.48
C GLU A 130 -3.07 -9.92 -13.09
N GLN A 131 -3.95 -9.35 -12.28
CA GLN A 131 -4.78 -8.20 -12.63
C GLN A 131 -4.48 -7.05 -11.67
N CYS A 132 -4.42 -5.84 -12.20
CA CYS A 132 -4.24 -4.63 -11.40
C CYS A 132 -5.37 -3.64 -11.69
N TYR A 133 -5.88 -3.03 -10.63
CA TYR A 133 -6.91 -2.00 -10.69
C TYR A 133 -6.45 -0.76 -9.92
N TYR A 134 -6.70 0.42 -10.49
CA TYR A 134 -6.44 1.70 -9.87
C TYR A 134 -7.73 2.27 -9.31
N HIS A 135 -7.74 2.60 -8.03
CA HIS A 135 -8.90 3.17 -7.35
C HIS A 135 -8.68 4.65 -7.11
N VAL A 136 -9.65 5.47 -7.52
CA VAL A 136 -9.63 6.92 -7.39
C VAL A 136 -10.60 7.32 -6.28
N PHE A 137 -10.10 7.87 -5.20
CA PHE A 137 -10.93 8.27 -4.04
C PHE A 137 -11.53 9.67 -4.20
N GLN A 138 -10.95 10.53 -5.03
CA GLN A 138 -11.31 11.95 -5.14
C GLN A 138 -11.19 12.64 -3.75
N ASP A 139 -12.30 13.23 -3.26
CA ASP A 139 -12.35 13.89 -1.95
C ASP A 139 -12.77 12.95 -0.81
N LYS A 140 -12.90 11.64 -1.08
CA LYS A 140 -13.23 10.65 -0.05
C LYS A 140 -12.00 10.25 0.73
N PRO A 141 -12.14 9.94 2.04
CA PRO A 141 -11.06 9.32 2.80
C PRO A 141 -10.58 8.02 2.17
N GLY A 142 -9.27 7.79 2.17
CA GLY A 142 -8.69 6.54 1.68
C GLY A 142 -9.01 5.38 2.62
N LEU A 143 -9.70 4.36 2.09
CA LEU A 143 -10.07 3.15 2.82
C LEU A 143 -10.06 1.95 1.89
N ALA A 144 -9.41 0.88 2.34
CA ALA A 144 -9.51 -0.44 1.73
C ALA A 144 -9.60 -1.50 2.82
N ALA A 145 -10.56 -2.40 2.73
CA ALA A 145 -10.80 -3.39 3.77
C ALA A 145 -11.17 -4.74 3.18
N ILE A 146 -10.81 -5.79 3.89
CA ILE A 146 -11.16 -7.17 3.58
C ILE A 146 -11.67 -7.86 4.86
N PHE A 147 -12.74 -8.63 4.75
CA PHE A 147 -13.30 -9.40 5.85
C PHE A 147 -13.61 -10.83 5.39
N ASN A 148 -13.18 -11.81 6.16
CA ASN A 148 -13.45 -13.21 5.90
C ASN A 148 -14.63 -13.68 6.75
N HIS A 149 -15.79 -13.96 6.11
CA HIS A 149 -17.03 -14.33 6.78
C HIS A 149 -16.95 -15.70 7.48
N ASP A 150 -16.19 -16.65 6.94
CA ASP A 150 -15.99 -17.97 7.57
C ASP A 150 -15.10 -17.89 8.82
N ARG A 151 -14.20 -16.92 8.85
CA ARG A 151 -13.26 -16.71 9.97
C ARG A 151 -13.77 -15.70 10.98
N GLY A 152 -14.70 -14.83 10.58
CA GLY A 152 -15.30 -13.80 11.42
C GLY A 152 -14.33 -12.67 11.78
N TYR A 153 -13.30 -12.43 10.96
CA TYR A 153 -12.37 -11.31 11.15
C TYR A 153 -11.89 -10.72 9.82
N GLY A 154 -11.38 -9.51 9.89
CA GLY A 154 -10.90 -8.76 8.75
C GLY A 154 -9.82 -7.76 9.11
N LEU A 155 -9.48 -6.94 8.12
CA LEU A 155 -8.47 -5.89 8.24
C LEU A 155 -8.90 -4.69 7.38
N ALA A 156 -8.73 -3.49 7.93
CA ALA A 156 -8.94 -2.23 7.23
C ALA A 156 -7.64 -1.43 7.17
N ILE A 157 -7.37 -0.82 6.02
CA ILE A 157 -6.26 0.09 5.76
C ILE A 157 -6.85 1.47 5.51
N SER A 158 -6.51 2.45 6.36
CA SER A 158 -6.93 3.84 6.23
C SER A 158 -5.73 4.73 5.95
N PHE A 159 -5.90 5.71 5.07
CA PHE A 159 -4.84 6.63 4.68
C PHE A 159 -5.43 7.98 4.23
N ASP A 160 -4.60 9.01 4.19
CA ASP A 160 -4.98 10.29 3.60
C ASP A 160 -4.86 10.22 2.07
N SER A 161 -6.01 10.19 1.39
CA SER A 161 -6.11 10.13 -0.08
C SER A 161 -5.67 11.41 -0.80
N GLN A 162 -5.40 12.50 -0.09
CA GLN A 162 -4.84 13.72 -0.67
C GLN A 162 -3.30 13.63 -0.77
N SER A 163 -2.65 12.98 0.16
CA SER A 163 -1.20 12.80 0.15
C SER A 163 -0.77 11.50 -0.53
N LEU A 164 -1.54 10.42 -0.33
CA LEU A 164 -1.42 9.14 -1.02
C LEU A 164 -2.57 9.02 -2.05
N ASP A 165 -2.48 9.81 -3.12
CA ASP A 165 -3.54 10.03 -4.11
C ASP A 165 -3.67 8.92 -5.15
N CYS A 166 -2.85 7.88 -5.03
CA CYS A 166 -2.92 6.66 -5.83
C CYS A 166 -3.23 5.46 -4.94
N PHE A 167 -4.06 4.56 -5.43
CA PHE A 167 -4.29 3.28 -4.79
C PHE A 167 -4.32 2.18 -5.83
N THR A 168 -3.48 1.18 -5.65
CA THR A 168 -3.41 0.00 -6.51
C THR A 168 -3.96 -1.21 -5.77
N GLN A 169 -4.88 -1.92 -6.41
CA GLN A 169 -5.26 -3.28 -6.05
C GLN A 169 -4.52 -4.24 -7.00
N TRP A 170 -3.63 -5.05 -6.46
CA TRP A 170 -2.98 -6.13 -7.19
C TRP A 170 -3.64 -7.46 -6.84
N LYS A 171 -4.18 -8.15 -7.84
CA LYS A 171 -4.95 -9.38 -7.68
C LYS A 171 -4.23 -10.53 -8.36
N MET A 172 -3.78 -11.50 -7.56
CA MET A 172 -3.13 -12.73 -8.03
C MET A 172 -3.77 -13.94 -7.35
N MET A 173 -4.65 -14.63 -8.09
CA MET A 173 -5.45 -15.75 -7.59
C MET A 173 -4.91 -17.11 -8.09
N GLY A 174 -3.60 -17.24 -8.26
CA GLY A 174 -2.96 -18.49 -8.73
C GLY A 174 -2.86 -19.56 -7.63
N VAL A 175 -2.71 -20.82 -8.01
CA VAL A 175 -2.71 -21.98 -7.09
C VAL A 175 -1.62 -21.92 -6.02
N LYS A 176 -0.45 -21.36 -6.33
CA LYS A 176 0.66 -21.21 -5.36
C LYS A 176 1.07 -19.77 -5.12
N ASP A 177 0.58 -18.87 -5.94
CA ASP A 177 0.77 -17.44 -5.84
C ASP A 177 -0.61 -16.79 -5.57
N TYR A 178 -1.16 -17.01 -4.36
CA TYR A 178 -2.49 -16.57 -3.97
C TYR A 178 -2.40 -15.39 -3.02
N VAL A 179 -2.57 -14.19 -3.56
CA VAL A 179 -2.34 -12.95 -2.83
C VAL A 179 -3.12 -11.79 -3.44
N MET A 180 -3.51 -10.84 -2.60
CA MET A 180 -4.06 -9.55 -3.00
C MET A 180 -3.26 -8.43 -2.35
N GLY A 181 -2.67 -7.56 -3.16
CA GLY A 181 -2.06 -6.31 -2.71
C GLY A 181 -3.12 -5.22 -2.58
N LEU A 182 -3.15 -4.56 -1.42
CA LEU A 182 -3.92 -3.35 -1.17
C LEU A 182 -2.92 -2.23 -0.90
N GLU A 183 -2.72 -1.33 -1.88
CA GLU A 183 -1.49 -0.58 -2.00
C GLU A 183 -1.75 0.93 -2.10
N PRO A 184 -1.93 1.65 -0.96
CA PRO A 184 -1.93 3.10 -0.98
C PRO A 184 -0.55 3.64 -1.36
N GLY A 185 -0.52 4.68 -2.21
CA GLY A 185 0.72 5.27 -2.68
C GLY A 185 0.53 6.69 -3.21
N ASN A 186 1.65 7.35 -3.48
CA ASN A 186 1.68 8.62 -4.20
C ASN A 186 2.02 8.45 -5.68
N CYS A 187 2.05 7.21 -6.16
CA CYS A 187 2.37 6.81 -7.52
C CYS A 187 1.68 5.50 -7.88
N THR A 188 1.64 5.19 -9.18
CA THR A 188 1.26 3.87 -9.69
C THR A 188 2.51 3.00 -9.91
N PRO A 189 2.38 1.66 -9.94
CA PRO A 189 3.50 0.75 -10.19
C PRO A 189 3.95 0.70 -11.66
N ASP A 190 3.56 1.66 -12.49
CA ASP A 190 3.92 1.70 -13.92
C ASP A 190 5.36 2.16 -14.16
N GLY A 191 6.00 2.69 -13.12
CA GLY A 191 7.39 3.09 -13.14
C GLY A 191 7.61 4.58 -13.36
N ARG A 192 8.81 5.03 -12.98
CA ARG A 192 9.19 6.45 -12.96
C ARG A 192 9.08 7.14 -14.32
N ASN A 193 9.39 6.44 -15.40
CA ASN A 193 9.36 7.02 -16.75
C ASN A 193 7.93 7.33 -17.17
N ILE A 194 7.01 6.40 -16.97
CA ILE A 194 5.59 6.60 -17.27
C ILE A 194 4.99 7.73 -16.43
N MET A 195 5.31 7.77 -15.13
CA MET A 195 4.85 8.86 -14.25
C MET A 195 5.38 10.23 -14.72
N ARG A 196 6.62 10.28 -15.24
CA ARG A 196 7.21 11.51 -15.79
C ARG A 196 6.54 11.93 -17.09
N GLU A 197 6.33 11.00 -18.01
CA GLU A 197 5.66 11.24 -19.30
C GLU A 197 4.23 11.74 -19.12
N ASN A 198 3.52 11.21 -18.11
CA ASN A 198 2.17 11.61 -17.77
C ASN A 198 2.09 12.91 -16.94
N GLY A 199 3.23 13.49 -16.53
CA GLY A 199 3.28 14.68 -15.68
C GLY A 199 2.83 14.47 -14.24
N THR A 200 2.78 13.22 -13.76
CA THR A 200 2.30 12.84 -12.41
C THR A 200 3.42 12.49 -11.45
N LEU A 201 4.68 12.46 -11.91
CA LEU A 201 5.84 12.21 -11.06
C LEU A 201 6.04 13.36 -10.07
N LYS A 202 6.02 13.03 -8.78
CA LYS A 202 6.23 13.99 -7.70
C LYS A 202 7.70 14.15 -7.37
N PHE A 203 8.06 15.32 -6.85
CA PHE A 203 9.43 15.65 -6.48
C PHE A 203 9.47 16.22 -5.06
N LEU A 204 10.60 16.03 -4.40
CA LEU A 204 10.93 16.59 -3.10
C LEU A 204 12.09 17.55 -3.28
N ALA A 205 11.92 18.82 -2.93
CA ALA A 205 12.97 19.84 -3.04
C ALA A 205 14.13 19.56 -2.06
N PRO A 206 15.33 20.12 -2.28
CA PRO A 206 16.42 20.04 -1.31
C PRO A 206 16.02 20.53 0.07
N GLY A 207 16.25 19.71 1.11
CA GLY A 207 15.89 20.01 2.50
C GLY A 207 14.42 19.84 2.83
N GLU A 208 13.58 19.53 1.85
CA GLU A 208 12.15 19.28 2.08
C GLU A 208 11.93 17.90 2.73
N THR A 209 10.95 17.83 3.63
CA THR A 209 10.46 16.60 4.24
C THR A 209 8.98 16.41 3.91
N LYS A 210 8.61 15.21 3.48
CA LYS A 210 7.22 14.81 3.26
C LYS A 210 6.86 13.69 4.23
N THR A 211 5.69 13.82 4.87
CA THR A 211 5.17 12.82 5.80
C THR A 211 3.99 12.08 5.19
N TYR A 212 3.98 10.76 5.33
CA TYR A 212 2.87 9.88 4.98
C TYR A 212 2.49 9.04 6.17
N SER A 213 1.21 8.71 6.29
CA SER A 213 0.72 7.83 7.35
C SER A 213 -0.31 6.84 6.81
N VAL A 214 -0.17 5.59 7.23
CA VAL A 214 -1.12 4.52 6.93
C VAL A 214 -1.47 3.82 8.24
N ARG A 215 -2.78 3.66 8.49
CA ARG A 215 -3.30 2.96 9.65
C ARG A 215 -3.87 1.62 9.22
N VAL A 216 -3.54 0.59 9.98
CA VAL A 216 -4.10 -0.76 9.85
C VAL A 216 -4.91 -1.05 11.10
N THR A 217 -6.17 -1.44 10.92
CA THR A 217 -7.10 -1.76 12.00
C THR A 217 -7.64 -3.18 11.79
N LEU A 218 -7.63 -4.03 12.82
CA LEU A 218 -8.30 -5.32 12.77
C LEU A 218 -9.81 -5.11 12.89
N VAL A 219 -10.56 -5.85 12.08
CA VAL A 219 -12.02 -5.93 12.11
C VAL A 219 -12.37 -7.28 12.74
N GLU A 220 -12.85 -7.27 13.97
CA GLU A 220 -12.91 -8.47 14.81
C GLU A 220 -14.23 -9.25 14.67
N ASN A 221 -15.25 -8.66 14.02
CA ASN A 221 -16.55 -9.29 13.89
C ASN A 221 -17.41 -8.60 12.82
N GLU A 222 -18.53 -9.25 12.48
CA GLU A 222 -19.51 -8.78 11.49
C GLU A 222 -20.15 -7.42 11.84
N ALA A 223 -20.28 -7.09 13.12
CA ALA A 223 -20.85 -5.81 13.52
C ALA A 223 -19.90 -4.65 13.18
N GLN A 224 -18.60 -4.81 13.45
CA GLN A 224 -17.56 -3.86 13.06
C GLN A 224 -17.43 -3.76 11.54
N TRP A 225 -17.51 -4.91 10.82
CA TRP A 225 -17.50 -4.93 9.35
C TRP A 225 -18.67 -4.14 8.77
N SER A 226 -19.89 -4.37 9.30
CA SER A 226 -21.08 -3.65 8.87
C SER A 226 -21.01 -2.16 9.16
N ALA A 227 -20.49 -1.77 10.32
CA ALA A 227 -20.30 -0.37 10.70
C ALA A 227 -19.30 0.36 9.79
N LEU A 228 -18.20 -0.31 9.41
CA LEU A 228 -17.18 0.23 8.51
C LEU A 228 -17.75 0.59 7.13
N LYS A 229 -18.75 -0.16 6.63
CA LYS A 229 -19.37 0.06 5.32
C LYS A 229 -20.44 1.17 5.30
N GLN A 230 -20.79 1.74 6.46
CA GLN A 230 -21.80 2.82 6.57
C GLN A 230 -21.18 4.23 6.48
N HIS A 231 -19.87 4.31 6.45
CA HIS A 231 -19.07 5.54 6.33
C HIS A 231 -18.44 5.65 4.94
#